data_5487313ec56c12c2be81bcaafcf508c2
#
_entry.id   5487313ec56c12c2be81bcaafcf508c2
#
_cell.length_a   1.000
_cell.length_b   1.000
_cell.length_c   1.000
_cell.angle_alpha   90.00
_cell.angle_beta   90.00
_cell.angle_gamma   90.00
#
_symmetry.space_group_name_H-M   'P 1'
#
loop_
_entity.id
_entity.type
_entity.pdbx_description
1 polymer ?
#
loop_
_entity_poly.entity_id
_entity_poly.type
_entity_poly.pdbx_seq_one_letter_code
_entity_poly.pdbx_strand_id
1 'polypeptide(L)'
;MTEPFHVVLVEPEIPPNTGSIARLCGATDSVLHLVRPLGFSTDDRYLRRAGLDYWRFVTIRYWDNLDAFLAAVDEQHLHFFSKKAGRAYTEIRYRPGDYLVFGRETRGIDEEVLRLYADRCASIPMTNPNIRSLNLAMAAGIVLYEALRQQG
;
A
#
# COMPACT_ATOMS: atom_id res chain seq x y z
N MET A 1 2.38 -10.69 -21.35
CA MET A 1 2.48 -10.64 -19.89
C MET A 1 1.90 -9.36 -19.34
N THR A 2 1.14 -9.48 -18.29
CA THR A 2 0.48 -8.34 -17.68
C THR A 2 1.45 -7.67 -16.71
N GLU A 3 1.48 -6.33 -16.69
CA GLU A 3 2.29 -5.62 -15.70
C GLU A 3 1.77 -5.90 -14.29
N PRO A 4 2.67 -6.03 -13.30
CA PRO A 4 2.26 -6.29 -11.93
C PRO A 4 1.60 -5.06 -11.29
N PHE A 5 0.79 -5.29 -10.26
CA PHE A 5 0.39 -4.22 -9.37
C PHE A 5 1.54 -3.86 -8.44
N HIS A 6 1.51 -2.64 -7.95
CA HIS A 6 2.51 -2.12 -7.01
C HIS A 6 1.81 -1.76 -5.70
N VAL A 7 2.33 -2.26 -4.60
CA VAL A 7 1.87 -1.86 -3.27
C VAL A 7 2.89 -0.89 -2.71
N VAL A 8 2.45 0.28 -2.29
CA VAL A 8 3.32 1.34 -1.80
C VAL A 8 2.98 1.64 -0.36
N LEU A 9 3.97 1.50 0.53
CA LEU A 9 3.83 1.84 1.93
C LEU A 9 4.60 3.13 2.20
N VAL A 10 3.86 4.19 2.55
CA VAL A 10 4.46 5.50 2.83
C VAL A 10 4.81 5.57 4.31
N GLU A 11 6.11 5.58 4.59
CA GLU A 11 6.66 5.70 5.95
C GLU A 11 6.05 4.69 6.93
N PRO A 12 6.09 3.38 6.59
CA PRO A 12 5.49 2.37 7.47
C PRO A 12 6.21 2.32 8.81
N GLU A 13 5.45 2.05 9.87
CA GLU A 13 5.92 2.16 11.25
C GLU A 13 6.04 0.81 11.96
N ILE A 14 5.21 -0.15 11.59
CA ILE A 14 5.06 -1.42 12.31
C ILE A 14 5.66 -2.57 11.49
N PRO A 15 6.83 -3.12 11.91
CA PRO A 15 7.52 -4.14 11.12
C PRO A 15 6.68 -5.36 10.72
N PRO A 16 5.88 -5.97 11.61
CA PRO A 16 5.08 -7.13 11.21
C PRO A 16 4.11 -6.84 10.06
N ASN A 17 3.57 -5.63 9.98
CA ASN A 17 2.68 -5.26 8.87
C ASN A 17 3.43 -5.27 7.53
N THR A 18 4.61 -4.66 7.51
CA THR A 18 5.44 -4.64 6.31
C THR A 18 5.86 -6.05 5.91
N GLY A 19 6.22 -6.90 6.88
CA GLY A 19 6.56 -8.29 6.61
C GLY A 19 5.40 -9.08 6.01
N SER A 20 4.20 -8.91 6.55
CA SER A 20 3.01 -9.58 6.03
C SER A 20 2.67 -9.10 4.62
N ILE A 21 2.84 -7.80 4.35
CA ILE A 21 2.60 -7.24 3.02
C ILE A 21 3.66 -7.72 2.02
N ALA A 22 4.91 -7.87 2.46
CA ALA A 22 5.96 -8.43 1.60
C ALA A 22 5.58 -9.86 1.18
N ARG A 23 5.10 -10.67 2.11
CA ARG A 23 4.63 -12.02 1.81
C ARG A 23 3.46 -12.00 0.84
N LEU A 24 2.52 -11.09 1.04
CA LEU A 24 1.38 -10.91 0.14
C LEU A 24 1.84 -10.55 -1.28
N CYS A 25 2.78 -9.62 -1.41
CA CYS A 25 3.32 -9.24 -2.70
C CYS A 25 4.05 -10.40 -3.38
N GLY A 26 4.78 -11.21 -2.62
CA GLY A 26 5.41 -12.40 -3.14
C GLY A 26 4.40 -13.40 -3.68
N ALA A 27 3.31 -13.60 -2.95
CA ALA A 27 2.26 -14.55 -3.34
C ALA A 27 1.51 -14.13 -4.60
N THR A 28 1.50 -12.85 -4.92
CA THR A 28 0.71 -12.28 -6.02
C THR A 28 1.57 -11.74 -7.16
N ASP A 29 2.88 -11.93 -7.08
CA ASP A 29 3.86 -11.37 -8.04
C ASP A 29 3.70 -9.84 -8.17
N SER A 30 3.40 -9.17 -7.07
CA SER A 30 3.30 -7.73 -6.99
C SER A 30 4.62 -7.13 -6.51
N VAL A 31 4.85 -5.87 -6.84
CA VAL A 31 6.06 -5.13 -6.42
C VAL A 31 5.75 -4.36 -5.16
N LEU A 32 6.64 -4.45 -4.17
CA LEU A 32 6.51 -3.70 -2.93
C LEU A 32 7.41 -2.47 -2.97
N HIS A 33 6.86 -1.31 -2.66
CA HIS A 33 7.61 -0.07 -2.54
C HIS A 33 7.57 0.41 -1.10
N LEU A 34 8.74 0.77 -0.58
CA LEU A 34 8.86 1.32 0.76
C LEU A 34 9.39 2.74 0.66
N VAL A 35 8.58 3.70 1.08
CA VAL A 35 8.93 5.12 1.07
C VAL A 35 9.47 5.52 2.44
N ARG A 36 10.73 5.96 2.46
CA ARG A 36 11.39 6.39 3.70
C ARG A 36 10.85 7.74 4.18
N PRO A 37 10.99 8.06 5.48
CA PRO A 37 11.68 7.26 6.49
C PRO A 37 10.85 6.07 6.97
N LEU A 38 11.52 4.95 7.25
CA LEU A 38 10.89 3.78 7.83
C LEU A 38 10.99 3.86 9.35
N GLY A 39 9.94 3.44 10.04
CA GLY A 39 9.94 3.40 11.50
C GLY A 39 10.73 2.23 12.09
N PHE A 40 11.47 1.49 11.24
CA PHE A 40 12.22 0.30 11.64
C PHE A 40 13.35 0.04 10.65
N SER A 41 14.26 -0.87 11.01
CA SER A 41 15.30 -1.36 10.10
C SER A 41 14.79 -2.60 9.36
N THR A 42 15.25 -2.79 8.12
CA THR A 42 14.96 -4.01 7.36
C THR A 42 15.64 -5.24 7.96
N ASP A 43 16.57 -5.03 8.91
CA ASP A 43 17.15 -6.10 9.71
C ASP A 43 16.35 -6.41 10.96
N ASP A 44 15.23 -5.75 11.17
CA ASP A 44 14.39 -5.92 12.36
C ASP A 44 13.88 -7.37 12.47
N ARG A 45 13.97 -7.92 13.68
CA ARG A 45 13.58 -9.32 13.91
C ARG A 45 12.08 -9.57 13.69
N TYR A 46 11.24 -8.56 13.93
CA TYR A 46 9.79 -8.71 13.72
C TYR A 46 9.45 -8.74 12.23
N LEU A 47 10.16 -7.93 11.45
CA LEU A 47 10.06 -7.97 10.01
C LEU A 47 10.48 -9.33 9.47
N ARG A 48 11.62 -9.85 9.95
CA ARG A 48 12.14 -11.15 9.57
C ARG A 48 11.18 -12.27 9.91
N ARG A 49 10.62 -12.24 11.13
CA ARG A 49 9.69 -13.27 11.57
C ARG A 49 8.42 -13.28 10.73
N ALA A 50 7.94 -12.11 10.32
CA ALA A 50 6.69 -11.99 9.55
C ALA A 50 6.88 -12.31 8.06
N GLY A 51 8.03 -12.01 7.47
CA GLY A 51 8.18 -12.11 6.03
C GLY A 51 9.55 -12.42 5.48
N LEU A 52 10.58 -12.65 6.31
CA LEU A 52 11.94 -12.78 5.81
C LEU A 52 12.13 -13.97 4.89
N ASP A 53 11.51 -15.10 5.19
CA ASP A 53 11.66 -16.31 4.37
C ASP A 53 11.19 -16.06 2.94
N TYR A 54 10.32 -15.08 2.74
CA TYR A 54 9.76 -14.72 1.45
C TYR A 54 10.41 -13.46 0.85
N TRP A 55 11.18 -12.71 1.65
CA TRP A 55 11.73 -11.41 1.25
C TRP A 55 12.53 -11.47 -0.04
N ARG A 56 13.35 -12.51 -0.19
CA ARG A 56 14.20 -12.68 -1.38
C ARG A 56 13.40 -12.99 -2.66
N PHE A 57 12.13 -13.38 -2.51
CA PHE A 57 11.27 -13.69 -3.64
C PHE A 57 10.37 -12.52 -4.03
N VAL A 58 10.50 -11.40 -3.32
CA VAL A 58 9.69 -10.20 -3.54
C VAL A 58 10.55 -9.13 -4.16
N THR A 59 10.04 -8.47 -5.19
CA THR A 59 10.70 -7.29 -5.72
C THR A 59 10.37 -6.12 -4.81
N ILE A 60 11.40 -5.56 -4.17
CA ILE A 60 11.23 -4.45 -3.23
C ILE A 60 12.03 -3.27 -3.73
N ARG A 61 11.39 -2.10 -3.78
CA ARG A 61 12.00 -0.86 -4.20
C ARG A 61 11.90 0.15 -3.05
N TYR A 62 12.97 0.92 -2.86
CA TYR A 62 13.04 1.94 -1.82
C TYR A 62 13.04 3.31 -2.43
N TRP A 63 12.38 4.25 -1.77
CA TRP A 63 12.33 5.65 -2.17
C TRP A 63 12.82 6.51 -1.01
N ASP A 64 13.62 7.53 -1.30
CA ASP A 64 14.19 8.39 -0.26
C ASP A 64 13.11 9.19 0.49
N ASN A 65 12.06 9.56 -0.20
CA ASN A 65 10.92 10.28 0.38
C ASN A 65 9.72 10.19 -0.57
N LEU A 66 8.58 10.67 -0.09
CA LEU A 66 7.34 10.61 -0.87
C LEU A 66 7.42 11.46 -2.13
N ASP A 67 8.05 12.64 -2.06
CA ASP A 67 8.16 13.52 -3.22
C ASP A 67 8.91 12.84 -4.37
N ALA A 68 9.98 12.10 -4.05
CA ALA A 68 10.73 11.36 -5.07
C ALA A 68 9.88 10.30 -5.74
N PHE A 69 9.06 9.60 -4.95
CA PHE A 69 8.14 8.60 -5.48
C PHE A 69 7.09 9.25 -6.41
N LEU A 70 6.43 10.29 -5.93
CA LEU A 70 5.36 10.95 -6.69
C LEU A 70 5.87 11.59 -7.99
N ALA A 71 7.12 12.05 -7.99
CA ALA A 71 7.73 12.62 -9.19
C ALA A 71 8.04 11.58 -10.26
N ALA A 72 8.20 10.32 -9.86
CA ALA A 72 8.62 9.24 -10.76
C ALA A 72 7.45 8.45 -11.36
N VAL A 73 6.25 8.56 -10.81
CA VAL A 73 5.10 7.75 -11.21
C VAL A 73 4.02 8.61 -11.84
N ASP A 74 3.46 8.11 -12.95
CA ASP A 74 2.36 8.79 -13.63
C ASP A 74 1.12 8.78 -12.72
N GLU A 75 0.53 9.96 -12.52
CA GLU A 75 -0.64 10.16 -11.69
C GLU A 75 -1.81 9.24 -12.07
N GLN A 76 -1.93 8.90 -13.34
CA GLN A 76 -3.00 8.03 -13.82
C GLN A 76 -2.96 6.63 -13.21
N HIS A 77 -1.81 6.20 -12.73
CA HIS A 77 -1.63 4.89 -12.11
C HIS A 77 -1.70 4.92 -10.58
N LEU A 78 -1.89 6.09 -9.98
CA LEU A 78 -1.88 6.24 -8.52
C LEU A 78 -3.28 6.09 -7.93
N HIS A 79 -3.39 5.29 -6.88
CA HIS A 79 -4.61 5.18 -6.07
C HIS A 79 -4.20 5.24 -4.60
N PHE A 80 -4.77 6.19 -3.88
CA PHE A 80 -4.48 6.41 -2.46
C PHE A 80 -5.64 5.90 -1.63
N PHE A 81 -5.34 5.23 -0.52
CA PHE A 81 -6.37 4.64 0.34
C PHE A 81 -6.38 5.34 1.70
N SER A 82 -7.53 5.89 2.04
CA SER A 82 -7.76 6.62 3.28
C SER A 82 -9.21 6.46 3.68
N LYS A 83 -9.45 6.29 4.99
CA LYS A 83 -10.82 6.22 5.50
C LYS A 83 -11.59 7.51 5.30
N LYS A 84 -10.89 8.61 4.98
CA LYS A 84 -11.50 9.92 4.76
C LYS A 84 -12.07 10.09 3.35
N ALA A 85 -11.76 9.19 2.43
CA ALA A 85 -12.23 9.30 1.06
C ALA A 85 -13.70 8.89 0.95
N GLY A 86 -14.44 9.58 0.10
CA GLY A 86 -15.87 9.31 -0.09
C GLY A 86 -16.17 8.17 -1.04
N ARG A 87 -15.22 7.80 -1.89
CA ARG A 87 -15.39 6.73 -2.88
C ARG A 87 -14.91 5.41 -2.30
N ALA A 88 -15.66 4.33 -2.52
CA ALA A 88 -15.24 3.01 -2.08
C ALA A 88 -14.18 2.42 -3.00
N TYR A 89 -13.29 1.61 -2.42
CA TYR A 89 -12.21 0.97 -3.17
C TYR A 89 -12.73 0.08 -4.32
N THR A 90 -13.94 -0.43 -4.21
CA THR A 90 -14.57 -1.25 -5.24
C THR A 90 -15.06 -0.45 -6.44
N GLU A 91 -15.18 0.86 -6.31
CA GLU A 91 -15.60 1.74 -7.39
C GLU A 91 -14.44 2.12 -8.33
N ILE A 92 -13.22 1.81 -7.93
CA ILE A 92 -12.05 2.07 -8.76
C ILE A 92 -11.95 1.00 -9.84
N ARG A 93 -11.64 1.42 -11.06
CA ARG A 93 -11.27 0.51 -12.13
C ARG A 93 -9.75 0.37 -12.14
N TYR A 94 -9.26 -0.73 -11.58
CA TYR A 94 -7.82 -0.98 -11.50
C TYR A 94 -7.29 -1.49 -12.83
N ARG A 95 -6.10 -1.02 -13.18
CA ARG A 95 -5.40 -1.44 -14.40
C ARG A 95 -4.06 -2.07 -14.05
N PRO A 96 -3.60 -3.05 -14.83
CA PRO A 96 -2.25 -3.60 -14.62
C PRO A 96 -1.22 -2.48 -14.59
N GLY A 97 -0.27 -2.57 -13.65
CA GLY A 97 0.73 -1.52 -13.46
C GLY A 97 0.33 -0.42 -12.49
N ASP A 98 -0.89 -0.44 -11.97
CA ASP A 98 -1.33 0.57 -11.02
C ASP A 98 -0.64 0.44 -9.67
N TYR A 99 -0.53 1.56 -8.97
CA TYR A 99 0.10 1.69 -7.66
C TYR A 99 -0.98 1.89 -6.59
N LEU A 100 -0.95 1.03 -5.60
CA LEU A 100 -1.90 1.05 -4.47
C LEU A 100 -1.16 1.61 -3.26
N VAL A 101 -1.47 2.86 -2.91
CA VAL A 101 -0.68 3.63 -1.94
C VAL A 101 -1.38 3.69 -0.59
N PHE A 102 -0.66 3.24 0.44
CA PHE A 102 -1.14 3.21 1.82
C PHE A 102 -0.24 4.06 2.71
N GLY A 103 -0.83 4.71 3.70
CA GLY A 103 -0.11 5.58 4.62
C GLY A 103 0.34 4.87 5.89
N ARG A 104 0.88 5.67 6.80
CA ARG A 104 1.35 5.20 8.12
C ARG A 104 0.21 4.58 8.92
N GLU A 105 0.55 3.61 9.76
CA GLU A 105 -0.44 2.92 10.59
C GLU A 105 -1.15 3.87 11.55
N THR A 106 -0.43 4.87 12.09
CA THR A 106 -1.00 5.79 13.08
C THR A 106 -1.74 6.98 12.47
N ARG A 107 -1.22 7.53 11.36
CA ARG A 107 -1.75 8.77 10.79
C ARG A 107 -2.32 8.62 9.39
N GLY A 108 -2.07 7.52 8.73
CA GLY A 108 -2.43 7.36 7.33
C GLY A 108 -1.61 8.28 6.42
N ILE A 109 -2.20 8.71 5.32
CA ILE A 109 -1.56 9.60 4.34
C ILE A 109 -1.80 11.05 4.77
N ASP A 110 -0.79 11.91 4.58
CA ASP A 110 -0.90 13.33 4.92
C ASP A 110 -2.07 13.98 4.19
N GLU A 111 -2.78 14.86 4.89
CA GLU A 111 -3.97 15.53 4.35
C GLU A 111 -3.66 16.36 3.11
N GLU A 112 -2.48 16.96 3.05
CA GLU A 112 -2.06 17.73 1.88
C GLU A 112 -1.98 16.85 0.64
N VAL A 113 -1.44 15.64 0.78
CA VAL A 113 -1.36 14.68 -0.33
C VAL A 113 -2.77 14.25 -0.75
N LEU A 114 -3.62 13.94 0.21
CA LEU A 114 -5.01 13.55 -0.07
C LEU A 114 -5.77 14.65 -0.80
N ARG A 115 -5.50 15.90 -0.48
CA ARG A 115 -6.13 17.05 -1.13
C ARG A 115 -5.64 17.21 -2.57
N LEU A 116 -4.32 17.09 -2.77
CA LEU A 116 -3.74 17.22 -4.11
C LEU A 116 -4.21 16.11 -5.06
N TYR A 117 -4.44 14.92 -4.53
CA TYR A 117 -4.86 13.76 -5.30
C TYR A 117 -6.28 13.31 -4.93
N ALA A 118 -7.15 14.26 -4.65
CA ALA A 118 -8.51 13.96 -4.17
C ALA A 118 -9.27 13.01 -5.10
N ASP A 119 -9.08 13.14 -6.41
CA ASP A 119 -9.74 12.30 -7.40
C ASP A 119 -9.15 10.88 -7.48
N ARG A 120 -8.06 10.65 -6.76
CA ARG A 120 -7.35 9.36 -6.76
C ARG A 120 -7.45 8.66 -5.42
N CYS A 121 -8.35 9.09 -4.54
CA CYS A 121 -8.51 8.53 -3.20
C CYS A 121 -9.74 7.65 -3.11
N ALA A 122 -9.63 6.59 -2.33
CA ALA A 122 -10.75 5.70 -2.03
C ALA A 122 -10.63 5.15 -0.62
N SER A 123 -11.70 4.59 -0.10
CA SER A 123 -11.74 4.02 1.24
C SER A 123 -12.25 2.59 1.21
N ILE A 124 -11.88 1.83 2.25
CA ILE A 124 -12.50 0.55 2.53
C ILE A 124 -13.62 0.84 3.54
N PRO A 125 -14.89 0.58 3.20
CA PRO A 125 -16.00 0.91 4.10
C PRO A 125 -15.89 0.23 5.45
N MET A 126 -16.20 0.98 6.50
CA MET A 126 -16.25 0.48 7.87
C MET A 126 -17.58 0.91 8.47
N THR A 127 -18.29 -0.03 9.09
CA THR A 127 -19.64 0.22 9.59
C THR A 127 -19.69 0.59 11.08
N ASN A 128 -18.66 0.22 11.84
CA ASN A 128 -18.62 0.49 13.28
C ASN A 128 -17.75 1.72 13.56
N PRO A 129 -18.35 2.83 14.04
CA PRO A 129 -17.60 4.06 14.30
C PRO A 129 -16.62 3.95 15.47
N ASN A 130 -16.74 2.92 16.29
CA ASN A 130 -15.82 2.69 17.41
C ASN A 130 -14.50 2.09 16.97
N ILE A 131 -14.41 1.58 15.75
CA ILE A 131 -13.17 1.05 15.20
C ILE A 131 -12.52 2.16 14.39
N ARG A 132 -11.26 2.47 14.75
CA ARG A 132 -10.54 3.62 14.23
C ARG A 132 -10.05 3.40 12.81
N SER A 133 -9.50 2.23 12.53
CA SER A 133 -8.98 1.88 11.21
C SER A 133 -8.79 0.37 11.11
N LEU A 134 -8.64 -0.12 9.88
CA LEU A 134 -8.25 -1.50 9.65
C LEU A 134 -6.74 -1.64 9.82
N ASN A 135 -6.30 -2.83 10.20
CA ASN A 135 -4.88 -3.17 10.18
C ASN A 135 -4.34 -2.97 8.76
N LEU A 136 -3.15 -2.38 8.65
CA LEU A 136 -2.57 -2.03 7.35
C LEU A 136 -2.42 -3.24 6.44
N ALA A 137 -1.93 -4.36 6.96
CA ALA A 137 -1.74 -5.56 6.14
C ALA A 137 -3.07 -6.10 5.62
N MET A 138 -4.12 -6.03 6.44
CA MET A 138 -5.46 -6.43 6.00
C MET A 138 -5.99 -5.50 4.92
N ALA A 139 -5.83 -4.20 5.11
CA ALA A 139 -6.27 -3.22 4.11
C ALA A 139 -5.57 -3.45 2.77
N ALA A 140 -4.26 -3.65 2.79
CA ALA A 140 -3.50 -3.93 1.58
C ALA A 140 -3.99 -5.19 0.88
N GLY A 141 -4.26 -6.26 1.64
CA GLY A 141 -4.77 -7.51 1.08
C GLY A 141 -6.14 -7.35 0.44
N ILE A 142 -7.04 -6.64 1.12
CA ILE A 142 -8.39 -6.40 0.60
C ILE A 142 -8.32 -5.66 -0.74
N VAL A 143 -7.57 -4.58 -0.79
CA VAL A 143 -7.48 -3.76 -2.01
C VAL A 143 -6.76 -4.50 -3.13
N LEU A 144 -5.63 -5.14 -2.82
CA LEU A 144 -4.86 -5.85 -3.84
C LEU A 144 -5.68 -6.97 -4.48
N TYR A 145 -6.40 -7.75 -3.69
CA TYR A 145 -7.22 -8.84 -4.24
C TYR A 145 -8.43 -8.33 -5.00
N GLU A 146 -8.97 -7.18 -4.66
CA GLU A 146 -10.00 -6.55 -5.49
C GLU A 146 -9.42 -6.16 -6.85
N ALA A 147 -8.23 -5.57 -6.87
CA ALA A 147 -7.57 -5.20 -8.11
C ALA A 147 -7.30 -6.44 -8.98
N LEU A 148 -6.81 -7.52 -8.35
CA LEU A 148 -6.56 -8.78 -9.05
C LEU A 148 -7.85 -9.40 -9.58
N ARG A 149 -8.92 -9.37 -8.79
CA ARG A 149 -10.23 -9.91 -9.20
C ARG A 149 -10.71 -9.25 -10.48
N GLN A 150 -10.51 -7.96 -10.60
CA GLN A 150 -10.96 -7.21 -11.78
C GLN A 150 -10.22 -7.61 -13.06
N GLN A 151 -9.02 -8.18 -12.95
CA GLN A 151 -8.23 -8.55 -14.13
C GLN A 151 -8.60 -9.92 -14.69
N GLY A 152 -9.20 -10.73 -13.92
CA GLY A 152 -9.47 -12.06 -14.36
C GLY A 152 -10.71 -12.64 -14.00
#